data_f6e2541235805f810418623d3cc60309
#
_entry.id   f6e2541235805f810418623d3cc60309
#
_cell.length_a   1.000
_cell.length_b   1.000
_cell.length_c   1.000
_cell.angle_alpha   90.00
_cell.angle_beta   90.00
_cell.angle_gamma   90.00
#
_symmetry.space_group_name_H-M   'P 1'
#
loop_
_entity.id
_entity.type
_entity.pdbx_description
1 polymer ?
#
loop_
_entity_poly.entity_id
_entity_poly.type
_entity_poly.pdbx_seq_one_letter_code
_entity_poly.pdbx_strand_id
1 'polypeptide(L)'
;MAPIFTNDAVILGLLILVLTLIFYTARLDHPFWKKFYTYIPALLLCYFLPAVLNWPLGLIAPHWYEPGIIDALMQQNIQLPSNFEQLSYEQINSFIESQGLKAAEFSAYTGHSQLYFVASRYLLPASLVLLCLGIDIQGFINLGPKALIMFLAATLGIVVGGPIALFTILNFFPGLITNASPDEIWRGLSTVAGSWIGGGANQTAMKEIFKVGDGIFASMIVVDVIVANIWMGFLLYGANIAPRVDKWLKSDTSAIEDLKNRVSDYRSKIEKIPSTTDIFIVLGIGFGGVALAHWGSDVIVPLMDGVRSTLEYYRLNSLLSPFFWLIVISTTVGLACSFTRLKEVEGLGASKMGSVFIYILVATIGMKMNIAEIFSNLGLFAVGGLWMLIHVAILLVVAKLIRAPLFFVAVGSQANVGGAASAPIVASAFSPSLAPVGVLMAVLGYAMGTYGAIICAIMMQAVAGG
;
A
#
# COMPACT_ATOMS: atom_id res chain seq x y z
N MET A 1 -28.61 3.32 7.78
CA MET A 1 -29.02 4.61 8.40
C MET A 1 -27.81 5.36 8.95
N ALA A 2 -27.98 6.55 9.53
CA ALA A 2 -26.88 7.34 10.08
C ALA A 2 -26.16 6.58 11.22
N PRO A 3 -24.82 6.61 11.28
CA PRO A 3 -24.05 6.05 12.39
C PRO A 3 -24.24 6.91 13.65
N ILE A 4 -23.70 6.43 14.79
CA ILE A 4 -23.78 7.18 16.06
C ILE A 4 -23.07 8.52 15.96
N PHE A 5 -21.90 8.55 15.27
CA PHE A 5 -21.11 9.76 15.08
C PHE A 5 -21.04 10.12 13.59
N THR A 6 -21.55 11.32 13.26
CA THR A 6 -21.55 11.88 11.89
C THR A 6 -20.61 13.08 11.74
N ASN A 7 -20.11 13.64 12.85
CA ASN A 7 -19.20 14.77 12.84
C ASN A 7 -17.77 14.34 12.55
N ASP A 8 -17.17 14.86 11.48
CA ASP A 8 -15.81 14.51 11.04
C ASP A 8 -14.73 14.75 12.10
N ALA A 9 -14.87 15.75 12.97
CA ALA A 9 -13.91 15.97 14.05
C ALA A 9 -13.95 14.83 15.09
N VAL A 10 -15.15 14.31 15.40
CA VAL A 10 -15.34 13.17 16.30
C VAL A 10 -14.81 11.90 15.65
N ILE A 11 -15.14 11.65 14.37
CA ILE A 11 -14.66 10.50 13.61
C ILE A 11 -13.13 10.51 13.55
N LEU A 12 -12.51 11.63 13.18
CA LEU A 12 -11.04 11.76 13.15
C LEU A 12 -10.42 11.49 14.53
N GLY A 13 -11.02 12.04 15.60
CA GLY A 13 -10.57 11.80 16.98
C GLY A 13 -10.57 10.31 17.33
N LEU A 14 -11.65 9.59 17.00
CA LEU A 14 -11.75 8.14 17.21
C LEU A 14 -10.71 7.36 16.40
N LEU A 15 -10.53 7.70 15.12
CA LEU A 15 -9.51 7.06 14.27
C LEU A 15 -8.10 7.26 14.81
N ILE A 16 -7.76 8.50 15.24
CA ILE A 16 -6.45 8.80 15.85
C ILE A 16 -6.27 8.06 17.17
N LEU A 17 -7.31 7.94 18.02
CA LEU A 17 -7.24 7.14 19.24
C LEU A 17 -6.99 5.66 18.97
N VAL A 18 -7.64 5.09 17.95
CA VAL A 18 -7.38 3.70 17.51
C VAL A 18 -5.93 3.54 17.06
N LEU A 19 -5.42 4.42 16.20
CA LEU A 19 -4.03 4.41 15.78
C LEU A 19 -3.07 4.53 16.97
N THR A 20 -3.37 5.44 17.91
CA THR A 20 -2.57 5.63 19.12
C THR A 20 -2.52 4.34 19.95
N LEU A 21 -3.66 3.67 20.15
CA LEU A 21 -3.74 2.41 20.88
C LEU A 21 -2.90 1.31 20.21
N ILE A 22 -2.98 1.20 18.87
CA ILE A 22 -2.20 0.22 18.10
C ILE A 22 -0.71 0.46 18.29
N PHE A 23 -0.22 1.68 18.05
CA PHE A 23 1.20 2.01 18.16
C PHE A 23 1.72 2.00 19.60
N TYR A 24 0.89 2.40 20.56
CA TYR A 24 1.24 2.31 21.97
C TYR A 24 1.44 0.85 22.40
N THR A 25 0.47 -0.04 22.08
CA THR A 25 0.57 -1.46 22.42
C THR A 25 1.70 -2.17 21.66
N ALA A 26 1.97 -1.78 20.39
CA ALA A 26 3.07 -2.30 19.62
C ALA A 26 4.45 -1.94 20.19
N ARG A 27 4.55 -0.82 20.93
CA ARG A 27 5.78 -0.37 21.59
C ARG A 27 6.03 -1.01 22.94
N LEU A 28 4.99 -1.60 23.58
CA LEU A 28 5.11 -2.16 24.94
C LEU A 28 6.08 -3.34 24.97
N ASP A 29 7.00 -3.30 25.91
CA ASP A 29 7.93 -4.41 26.21
C ASP A 29 7.24 -5.47 27.09
N HIS A 30 6.16 -6.08 26.55
CA HIS A 30 5.38 -7.10 27.24
C HIS A 30 5.31 -8.37 26.39
N PRO A 31 5.53 -9.57 26.93
CA PRO A 31 5.58 -10.83 26.16
C PRO A 31 4.35 -11.10 25.31
N PHE A 32 3.14 -10.76 25.82
CA PHE A 32 1.87 -10.90 25.08
C PHE A 32 1.89 -10.03 23.82
N TRP A 33 2.19 -8.72 23.94
CA TRP A 33 2.16 -7.80 22.80
C TRP A 33 3.25 -8.12 21.77
N LYS A 34 4.46 -8.50 22.23
CA LYS A 34 5.53 -8.96 21.33
C LYS A 34 5.07 -10.16 20.50
N LYS A 35 4.49 -11.18 21.17
CA LYS A 35 3.97 -12.36 20.47
C LYS A 35 2.80 -12.01 19.57
N PHE A 36 1.86 -11.16 20.00
CA PHE A 36 0.70 -10.74 19.24
C PHE A 36 1.13 -10.06 17.93
N TYR A 37 1.99 -9.03 18.00
CA TYR A 37 2.45 -8.29 16.83
C TYR A 37 3.44 -9.07 15.93
N THR A 38 3.95 -10.20 16.39
CA THR A 38 4.69 -11.13 15.52
C THR A 38 3.77 -11.78 14.47
N TYR A 39 2.51 -12.03 14.81
CA TYR A 39 1.54 -12.66 13.91
C TYR A 39 0.58 -11.68 13.25
N ILE A 40 0.26 -10.58 13.90
CA ILE A 40 -0.72 -9.58 13.45
C ILE A 40 0.00 -8.23 13.30
N PRO A 41 0.42 -7.86 12.06
CA PRO A 41 1.10 -6.58 11.84
C PRO A 41 0.24 -5.38 12.25
N ALA A 42 0.87 -4.34 12.80
CA ALA A 42 0.18 -3.12 13.20
C ALA A 42 -0.59 -2.47 12.03
N LEU A 43 -0.04 -2.51 10.82
CA LEU A 43 -0.69 -1.99 9.62
C LEU A 43 -2.05 -2.68 9.36
N LEU A 44 -2.13 -4.00 9.54
CA LEU A 44 -3.38 -4.74 9.39
C LEU A 44 -4.45 -4.21 10.36
N LEU A 45 -4.07 -3.99 11.63
CA LEU A 45 -4.98 -3.44 12.63
C LEU A 45 -5.42 -2.00 12.31
N CYS A 46 -4.55 -1.20 11.67
CA CYS A 46 -4.91 0.16 11.23
C CYS A 46 -6.02 0.17 10.16
N TYR A 47 -6.20 -0.91 9.40
CA TYR A 47 -7.35 -1.11 8.52
C TYR A 47 -8.55 -1.70 9.28
N PHE A 48 -8.32 -2.79 10.02
CA PHE A 48 -9.40 -3.63 10.56
C PHE A 48 -10.10 -3.02 11.77
N LEU A 49 -9.42 -2.34 12.68
CA LEU A 49 -10.10 -1.75 13.83
C LEU A 49 -11.04 -0.60 13.43
N PRO A 50 -10.68 0.33 12.53
CA PRO A 50 -11.63 1.26 11.94
C PRO A 50 -12.80 0.58 11.21
N ALA A 51 -12.56 -0.55 10.50
CA ALA A 51 -13.62 -1.32 9.87
C ALA A 51 -14.63 -1.87 10.91
N VAL A 52 -14.14 -2.37 12.06
CA VAL A 52 -14.99 -2.83 13.17
C VAL A 52 -15.80 -1.69 13.78
N LEU A 53 -15.25 -0.47 13.86
CA LEU A 53 -16.03 0.70 14.32
C LEU A 53 -17.20 1.04 13.38
N ASN A 54 -17.05 0.77 12.08
CA ASN A 54 -18.13 0.88 11.11
C ASN A 54 -19.08 -0.33 11.26
N TRP A 55 -18.58 -1.53 11.00
CA TRP A 55 -19.38 -2.75 11.11
C TRP A 55 -18.60 -3.83 11.90
N PRO A 56 -19.21 -4.43 12.95
CA PRO A 56 -20.64 -4.40 13.35
C PRO A 56 -21.04 -3.28 14.34
N LEU A 57 -20.12 -2.41 14.79
CA LEU A 57 -20.42 -1.49 15.89
C LEU A 57 -21.31 -0.29 15.49
N GLY A 58 -21.36 0.09 14.20
CA GLY A 58 -22.19 1.20 13.72
C GLY A 58 -21.84 2.57 14.33
N LEU A 59 -20.63 2.73 14.89
CA LEU A 59 -20.19 3.97 15.54
C LEU A 59 -19.89 5.07 14.51
N ILE A 60 -19.28 4.70 13.40
CA ILE A 60 -18.87 5.59 12.31
C ILE A 60 -19.23 4.96 10.97
N ALA A 61 -19.41 5.76 9.93
CA ALA A 61 -19.57 5.25 8.57
C ALA A 61 -18.98 6.23 7.55
N PRO A 62 -18.54 5.77 6.35
CA PRO A 62 -18.09 6.65 5.28
C PRO A 62 -19.24 7.39 4.61
N HIS A 63 -20.39 6.71 4.44
CA HIS A 63 -21.62 7.21 3.84
C HIS A 63 -22.82 6.70 4.64
N TRP A 64 -23.89 7.48 4.72
CA TRP A 64 -25.13 7.08 5.39
C TRP A 64 -26.34 7.78 4.77
N TYR A 65 -27.52 7.26 5.06
CA TYR A 65 -28.75 7.95 4.81
C TYR A 65 -29.27 8.61 6.08
N GLU A 66 -29.70 9.87 5.96
CA GLU A 66 -30.40 10.59 7.02
C GLU A 66 -31.84 10.04 7.19
N PRO A 67 -32.45 10.13 8.38
CA PRO A 67 -33.79 9.61 8.63
C PRO A 67 -34.87 10.07 7.67
N GLY A 68 -34.74 11.29 7.08
CA GLY A 68 -35.66 11.84 6.09
C GLY A 68 -35.83 11.02 4.81
N ILE A 69 -34.94 10.06 4.52
CA ILE A 69 -35.07 9.14 3.39
C ILE A 69 -36.34 8.28 3.51
N ILE A 70 -36.74 7.93 4.74
CA ILE A 70 -37.94 7.12 5.03
C ILE A 70 -39.18 7.84 4.48
N ASP A 71 -39.34 9.11 4.85
CA ASP A 71 -40.49 9.93 4.45
C ASP A 71 -40.49 10.14 2.92
N ALA A 72 -39.30 10.38 2.33
CA ALA A 72 -39.15 10.56 0.89
C ALA A 72 -39.55 9.31 0.09
N LEU A 73 -39.18 8.11 0.54
CA LEU A 73 -39.57 6.85 -0.08
C LEU A 73 -41.07 6.54 0.11
N MET A 74 -41.64 6.83 1.30
CA MET A 74 -43.07 6.67 1.57
C MET A 74 -43.93 7.59 0.70
N GLN A 75 -43.48 8.83 0.42
CA GLN A 75 -44.17 9.76 -0.48
C GLN A 75 -44.24 9.23 -1.93
N GLN A 76 -43.31 8.34 -2.31
CA GLN A 76 -43.34 7.65 -3.62
C GLN A 76 -44.12 6.32 -3.57
N ASN A 77 -44.91 6.08 -2.52
CA ASN A 77 -45.70 4.87 -2.30
C ASN A 77 -44.90 3.56 -2.20
N ILE A 78 -43.63 3.64 -1.78
CA ILE A 78 -42.77 2.49 -1.63
C ILE A 78 -43.00 1.88 -0.25
N GLN A 79 -43.29 0.57 -0.19
CA GLN A 79 -43.37 -0.18 1.04
C GLN A 79 -41.98 -0.51 1.55
N LEU A 80 -41.64 -0.02 2.74
CA LEU A 80 -40.33 -0.29 3.35
C LEU A 80 -40.34 -1.62 4.07
N PRO A 81 -39.23 -2.41 4.00
CA PRO A 81 -39.08 -3.61 4.82
C PRO A 81 -39.01 -3.24 6.31
N SER A 82 -39.46 -4.14 7.18
CA SER A 82 -39.48 -3.92 8.64
C SER A 82 -38.10 -3.64 9.28
N ASN A 83 -37.02 -4.06 8.60
CA ASN A 83 -35.64 -3.85 9.02
C ASN A 83 -34.94 -2.72 8.27
N PHE A 84 -35.66 -1.83 7.57
CA PHE A 84 -35.09 -0.79 6.72
C PHE A 84 -34.07 0.10 7.47
N GLU A 85 -34.35 0.45 8.71
CA GLU A 85 -33.45 1.26 9.55
C GLU A 85 -32.11 0.57 9.88
N GLN A 86 -32.06 -0.77 9.78
CA GLN A 86 -30.86 -1.56 10.05
C GLN A 86 -30.02 -1.81 8.79
N LEU A 87 -30.52 -1.44 7.61
CA LEU A 87 -29.81 -1.64 6.35
C LEU A 87 -28.61 -0.70 6.26
N SER A 88 -27.52 -1.23 5.69
CA SER A 88 -26.36 -0.43 5.33
C SER A 88 -26.67 0.54 4.18
N TYR A 89 -25.81 1.53 3.97
CA TYR A 89 -25.92 2.48 2.85
C TYR A 89 -26.05 1.75 1.50
N GLU A 90 -25.24 0.73 1.26
CA GLU A 90 -25.24 -0.05 0.02
C GLU A 90 -26.51 -0.91 -0.13
N GLN A 91 -27.01 -1.48 0.97
CA GLN A 91 -28.25 -2.24 0.97
C GLN A 91 -29.46 -1.33 0.69
N ILE A 92 -29.46 -0.10 1.20
CA ILE A 92 -30.51 0.89 0.90
C ILE A 92 -30.43 1.29 -0.57
N ASN A 93 -29.23 1.53 -1.14
CA ASN A 93 -29.07 1.80 -2.57
C ASN A 93 -29.64 0.66 -3.41
N SER A 94 -29.24 -0.59 -3.12
CA SER A 94 -29.74 -1.76 -3.83
C SER A 94 -31.27 -1.91 -3.71
N PHE A 95 -31.84 -1.57 -2.55
CA PHE A 95 -33.27 -1.56 -2.35
C PHE A 95 -33.95 -0.50 -3.24
N ILE A 96 -33.45 0.74 -3.24
CA ILE A 96 -33.97 1.84 -4.10
C ILE A 96 -33.93 1.45 -5.57
N GLU A 97 -32.82 0.89 -6.03
CA GLU A 97 -32.67 0.43 -7.42
C GLU A 97 -33.62 -0.73 -7.76
N SER A 98 -33.87 -1.64 -6.82
CA SER A 98 -34.84 -2.72 -6.98
C SER A 98 -36.28 -2.23 -7.16
N GLN A 99 -36.59 -1.02 -6.69
CA GLN A 99 -37.88 -0.35 -6.86
C GLN A 99 -37.95 0.46 -8.20
N GLY A 100 -36.90 0.37 -9.03
CA GLY A 100 -36.84 1.08 -10.33
C GLY A 100 -36.45 2.55 -10.22
N LEU A 101 -36.00 3.00 -9.05
CA LEU A 101 -35.55 4.37 -8.78
C LEU A 101 -34.02 4.47 -8.82
N LYS A 102 -33.50 5.68 -8.98
CA LYS A 102 -32.05 5.91 -8.94
C LYS A 102 -31.65 6.45 -7.56
N ALA A 103 -30.68 5.82 -6.91
CA ALA A 103 -30.15 6.28 -5.61
C ALA A 103 -29.71 7.76 -5.64
N ALA A 104 -29.25 8.27 -6.80
CA ALA A 104 -28.85 9.66 -7.00
C ALA A 104 -30.02 10.67 -6.79
N GLU A 105 -31.27 10.27 -6.97
CA GLU A 105 -32.45 11.12 -6.75
C GLU A 105 -32.65 11.45 -5.27
N PHE A 106 -32.07 10.62 -4.38
CA PHE A 106 -32.14 10.78 -2.93
C PHE A 106 -30.86 11.37 -2.32
N SER A 107 -29.98 11.95 -3.15
CA SER A 107 -28.71 12.54 -2.69
C SER A 107 -28.87 13.64 -1.62
N ALA A 108 -30.02 14.34 -1.61
CA ALA A 108 -30.35 15.32 -0.57
C ALA A 108 -30.50 14.71 0.84
N TYR A 109 -30.70 13.40 0.92
CA TYR A 109 -30.84 12.66 2.18
C TYR A 109 -29.58 11.85 2.52
N THR A 110 -28.46 12.07 1.81
CA THR A 110 -27.22 11.36 2.09
C THR A 110 -26.23 12.22 2.85
N GLY A 111 -25.63 11.66 3.90
CA GLY A 111 -24.48 12.22 4.57
C GLY A 111 -23.21 11.42 4.22
N HIS A 112 -22.05 12.06 4.31
CA HIS A 112 -20.77 11.40 4.09
C HIS A 112 -19.64 12.11 4.84
N SER A 113 -18.61 11.35 5.22
CA SER A 113 -17.39 11.88 5.82
C SER A 113 -16.42 12.37 4.76
N GLN A 114 -15.87 13.57 4.94
CA GLN A 114 -14.82 14.15 4.07
C GLN A 114 -13.41 13.64 4.40
N LEU A 115 -13.23 12.92 5.49
CA LEU A 115 -11.90 12.53 5.99
C LEU A 115 -11.11 11.73 4.97
N TYR A 116 -11.76 10.80 4.27
CA TYR A 116 -11.10 10.03 3.22
C TYR A 116 -10.67 10.91 2.03
N PHE A 117 -11.50 11.86 1.62
CA PHE A 117 -11.15 12.81 0.56
C PHE A 117 -9.91 13.62 0.94
N VAL A 118 -9.91 14.20 2.13
CA VAL A 118 -8.76 14.98 2.63
C VAL A 118 -7.51 14.10 2.73
N ALA A 119 -7.63 12.91 3.30
CA ALA A 119 -6.50 12.02 3.46
C ALA A 119 -5.93 11.54 2.11
N SER A 120 -6.77 11.19 1.14
CA SER A 120 -6.32 10.69 -0.16
C SER A 120 -5.77 11.79 -1.08
N ARG A 121 -6.30 13.01 -1.00
CA ARG A 121 -5.91 14.12 -1.92
C ARG A 121 -4.77 14.99 -1.38
N TYR A 122 -4.58 15.04 -0.07
CA TYR A 122 -3.53 15.88 0.55
C TYR A 122 -2.49 15.05 1.30
N LEU A 123 -2.91 14.14 2.18
CA LEU A 123 -1.96 13.41 3.02
C LEU A 123 -1.19 12.33 2.24
N LEU A 124 -1.86 11.60 1.34
CA LEU A 124 -1.19 10.58 0.51
C LEU A 124 -0.09 11.20 -0.38
N PRO A 125 -0.36 12.21 -1.21
CA PRO A 125 0.71 12.79 -2.01
C PRO A 125 1.80 13.46 -1.16
N ALA A 126 1.47 14.11 -0.03
CA ALA A 126 2.47 14.62 0.91
C ALA A 126 3.36 13.51 1.46
N SER A 127 2.77 12.37 1.80
CA SER A 127 3.53 11.21 2.28
C SER A 127 4.50 10.68 1.23
N LEU A 128 4.08 10.59 -0.04
CA LEU A 128 4.94 10.14 -1.14
C LEU A 128 6.13 11.10 -1.35
N VAL A 129 5.89 12.41 -1.31
CA VAL A 129 6.97 13.41 -1.34
C VAL A 129 7.97 13.15 -0.23
N LEU A 130 7.49 13.07 1.03
CA LEU A 130 8.35 12.94 2.21
C LEU A 130 9.07 11.59 2.28
N LEU A 131 8.42 10.49 1.90
CA LEU A 131 9.03 9.16 1.89
C LEU A 131 10.09 9.05 0.79
N CYS A 132 9.85 9.62 -0.40
CA CYS A 132 10.83 9.62 -1.47
C CYS A 132 11.98 10.59 -1.24
N LEU A 133 11.76 11.69 -0.51
CA LEU A 133 12.79 12.65 -0.14
C LEU A 133 13.93 12.00 0.68
N GLY A 134 13.57 11.06 1.57
CA GLY A 134 14.53 10.34 2.42
C GLY A 134 15.41 9.32 1.70
N ILE A 135 15.28 9.13 0.37
CA ILE A 135 16.05 8.15 -0.37
C ILE A 135 17.53 8.57 -0.44
N ASP A 136 18.41 7.79 0.20
CA ASP A 136 19.86 7.94 0.07
C ASP A 136 20.40 7.06 -1.06
N ILE A 137 20.33 7.59 -2.29
CA ILE A 137 20.80 6.87 -3.48
C ILE A 137 22.29 6.57 -3.42
N GLN A 138 23.11 7.47 -2.89
CA GLN A 138 24.54 7.25 -2.75
C GLN A 138 24.82 6.14 -1.72
N GLY A 139 24.14 6.17 -0.58
CA GLY A 139 24.18 5.12 0.42
C GLY A 139 23.80 3.76 -0.19
N PHE A 140 22.74 3.74 -1.00
CA PHE A 140 22.27 2.52 -1.68
C PHE A 140 23.30 1.98 -2.71
N ILE A 141 23.89 2.84 -3.55
CA ILE A 141 24.95 2.45 -4.48
C ILE A 141 26.16 1.89 -3.72
N ASN A 142 26.47 2.46 -2.56
CA ASN A 142 27.58 2.01 -1.72
C ASN A 142 27.35 0.63 -1.08
N LEU A 143 26.12 0.09 -1.09
CA LEU A 143 25.86 -1.30 -0.68
C LEU A 143 26.49 -2.33 -1.62
N GLY A 144 26.85 -1.89 -2.82
CA GLY A 144 27.53 -2.70 -3.82
C GLY A 144 26.58 -3.34 -4.85
N PRO A 145 27.13 -3.85 -5.96
CA PRO A 145 26.33 -4.28 -7.10
C PRO A 145 25.43 -5.48 -6.81
N LYS A 146 25.82 -6.40 -5.92
CA LYS A 146 24.98 -7.55 -5.58
C LYS A 146 23.69 -7.14 -4.86
N ALA A 147 23.75 -6.14 -3.97
CA ALA A 147 22.58 -5.57 -3.30
C ALA A 147 21.61 -4.93 -4.31
N LEU A 148 22.18 -4.08 -5.18
CA LEU A 148 21.42 -3.39 -6.22
C LEU A 148 20.74 -4.37 -7.19
N ILE A 149 21.49 -5.33 -7.72
CA ILE A 149 20.96 -6.32 -8.68
C ILE A 149 19.87 -7.16 -8.01
N MET A 150 20.07 -7.60 -6.77
CA MET A 150 19.06 -8.42 -6.08
C MET A 150 17.81 -7.63 -5.74
N PHE A 151 17.92 -6.35 -5.38
CA PHE A 151 16.75 -5.48 -5.17
C PHE A 151 15.97 -5.28 -6.49
N LEU A 152 16.65 -4.98 -7.60
CA LEU A 152 16.01 -4.82 -8.90
C LEU A 152 15.41 -6.13 -9.42
N ALA A 153 16.08 -7.27 -9.18
CA ALA A 153 15.54 -8.58 -9.52
C ALA A 153 14.28 -8.90 -8.70
N ALA A 154 14.23 -8.49 -7.44
CA ALA A 154 13.05 -8.60 -6.60
C ALA A 154 11.89 -7.77 -7.17
N THR A 155 12.14 -6.50 -7.49
CA THR A 155 11.16 -5.63 -8.15
C THR A 155 10.66 -6.22 -9.46
N LEU A 156 11.58 -6.68 -10.33
CA LEU A 156 11.23 -7.32 -11.60
C LEU A 156 10.40 -8.59 -11.39
N GLY A 157 10.76 -9.39 -10.39
CA GLY A 157 10.02 -10.60 -10.02
C GLY A 157 8.57 -10.32 -9.62
N ILE A 158 8.31 -9.18 -8.99
CA ILE A 158 6.96 -8.74 -8.68
C ILE A 158 6.26 -8.23 -9.95
N VAL A 159 6.91 -7.34 -10.71
CA VAL A 159 6.31 -6.72 -11.91
C VAL A 159 5.92 -7.75 -12.95
N VAL A 160 6.74 -8.78 -13.19
CA VAL A 160 6.48 -9.83 -14.18
C VAL A 160 5.65 -10.98 -13.58
N GLY A 161 5.86 -11.26 -12.30
CA GLY A 161 5.19 -12.38 -11.62
C GLY A 161 3.68 -12.20 -11.51
N GLY A 162 3.19 -10.97 -11.28
CA GLY A 162 1.76 -10.69 -11.19
C GLY A 162 0.99 -11.04 -12.47
N PRO A 163 1.38 -10.49 -13.64
CA PRO A 163 0.75 -10.86 -14.91
C PRO A 163 0.82 -12.35 -15.22
N ILE A 164 1.95 -13.02 -14.94
CA ILE A 164 2.09 -14.47 -15.17
C ILE A 164 1.17 -15.26 -14.24
N ALA A 165 1.10 -14.90 -12.96
CA ALA A 165 0.21 -15.55 -12.00
C ALA A 165 -1.26 -15.39 -12.39
N LEU A 166 -1.66 -14.17 -12.75
CA LEU A 166 -3.03 -13.86 -13.20
C LEU A 166 -3.36 -14.64 -14.48
N PHE A 167 -2.49 -14.62 -15.50
CA PHE A 167 -2.66 -15.39 -16.72
C PHE A 167 -2.85 -16.88 -16.43
N THR A 168 -2.01 -17.43 -15.56
CA THR A 168 -2.06 -18.85 -15.21
C THR A 168 -3.39 -19.22 -14.56
N ILE A 169 -3.85 -18.41 -13.58
CA ILE A 169 -5.10 -18.71 -12.88
C ILE A 169 -6.30 -18.55 -13.81
N LEU A 170 -6.39 -17.46 -14.58
CA LEU A 170 -7.54 -17.23 -15.46
C LEU A 170 -7.68 -18.30 -16.57
N ASN A 171 -6.57 -18.81 -17.10
CA ASN A 171 -6.62 -19.76 -18.22
C ASN A 171 -6.64 -21.22 -17.78
N PHE A 172 -5.95 -21.59 -16.71
CA PHE A 172 -5.83 -23.00 -16.29
C PHE A 172 -6.72 -23.37 -15.09
N PHE A 173 -7.18 -22.35 -14.32
CA PHE A 173 -8.02 -22.57 -13.14
C PHE A 173 -9.18 -21.56 -13.07
N PRO A 174 -10.00 -21.39 -14.14
CA PRO A 174 -11.01 -20.33 -14.25
C PRO A 174 -12.10 -20.39 -13.15
N GLY A 175 -12.32 -21.56 -12.55
CA GLY A 175 -13.29 -21.72 -11.45
C GLY A 175 -12.76 -21.38 -10.05
N LEU A 176 -11.51 -20.95 -9.92
CA LEU A 176 -10.91 -20.69 -8.62
C LEU A 176 -11.35 -19.35 -8.02
N ILE A 177 -11.69 -18.37 -8.87
CA ILE A 177 -12.21 -17.06 -8.48
C ILE A 177 -13.58 -16.89 -9.14
N THR A 178 -14.64 -17.00 -8.34
CA THR A 178 -16.01 -17.01 -8.85
C THR A 178 -16.78 -15.71 -8.56
N ASN A 179 -16.34 -14.94 -7.55
CA ASN A 179 -17.08 -13.79 -7.02
C ASN A 179 -16.44 -12.45 -7.40
N ALA A 180 -15.62 -12.41 -8.45
CA ALA A 180 -15.03 -11.18 -8.97
C ALA A 180 -14.79 -11.32 -10.48
N SER A 181 -15.02 -10.25 -11.21
CA SER A 181 -14.72 -10.18 -12.65
C SER A 181 -13.21 -10.08 -12.90
N PRO A 182 -12.70 -10.49 -14.08
CA PRO A 182 -11.29 -10.30 -14.42
C PRO A 182 -10.83 -8.84 -14.30
N ASP A 183 -11.71 -7.87 -14.57
CA ASP A 183 -11.44 -6.43 -14.41
C ASP A 183 -11.23 -6.05 -12.94
N GLU A 184 -12.09 -6.51 -12.03
CA GLU A 184 -11.92 -6.29 -10.59
C GLU A 184 -10.67 -6.97 -10.04
N ILE A 185 -10.34 -8.17 -10.54
CA ILE A 185 -9.19 -8.95 -10.07
C ILE A 185 -7.89 -8.22 -10.39
N TRP A 186 -7.65 -7.79 -11.65
CA TRP A 186 -6.39 -7.14 -11.99
C TRP A 186 -6.25 -5.77 -11.29
N ARG A 187 -7.35 -5.03 -11.15
CA ARG A 187 -7.36 -3.78 -10.38
C ARG A 187 -6.97 -4.05 -8.92
N GLY A 188 -7.59 -5.02 -8.29
CA GLY A 188 -7.26 -5.45 -6.93
C GLY A 188 -5.80 -5.86 -6.79
N LEU A 189 -5.30 -6.72 -7.67
CA LEU A 189 -3.90 -7.18 -7.66
C LEU A 189 -2.89 -6.04 -7.90
N SER A 190 -3.28 -4.95 -8.58
CA SER A 190 -2.42 -3.77 -8.71
C SER A 190 -2.04 -3.17 -7.35
N THR A 191 -2.93 -3.26 -6.37
CA THR A 191 -2.67 -2.79 -5.01
C THR A 191 -1.64 -3.67 -4.28
N VAL A 192 -1.68 -4.98 -4.53
CA VAL A 192 -0.66 -5.92 -4.01
C VAL A 192 0.71 -5.62 -4.65
N ALA A 193 0.76 -5.34 -5.97
CA ALA A 193 1.99 -4.87 -6.63
C ALA A 193 2.54 -3.60 -5.96
N GLY A 194 1.68 -2.62 -5.69
CA GLY A 194 2.04 -1.39 -4.99
C GLY A 194 2.62 -1.66 -3.61
N SER A 195 1.97 -2.53 -2.83
CA SER A 195 2.43 -2.94 -1.51
C SER A 195 3.78 -3.66 -1.57
N TRP A 196 3.89 -4.67 -2.45
CA TRP A 196 5.07 -5.53 -2.54
C TRP A 196 6.30 -4.87 -3.17
N ILE A 197 6.17 -3.73 -3.82
CA ILE A 197 7.34 -2.98 -4.33
C ILE A 197 7.62 -1.76 -3.45
N GLY A 198 6.58 -1.05 -2.99
CA GLY A 198 6.71 0.26 -2.37
C GLY A 198 5.93 0.49 -1.08
N GLY A 199 5.32 -0.57 -0.51
CA GLY A 199 4.61 -0.51 0.77
C GLY A 199 3.25 0.20 0.71
N GLY A 200 2.66 0.45 1.89
CA GLY A 200 1.27 0.91 2.04
C GLY A 200 0.91 2.21 1.30
N ALA A 201 1.85 3.14 1.14
CA ALA A 201 1.61 4.36 0.36
C ALA A 201 1.31 4.04 -1.11
N ASN A 202 2.11 3.16 -1.72
CA ASN A 202 1.91 2.73 -3.09
C ASN A 202 0.71 1.80 -3.24
N GLN A 203 0.39 0.98 -2.25
CA GLN A 203 -0.83 0.18 -2.20
C GLN A 203 -2.07 1.06 -2.31
N THR A 204 -2.16 2.11 -1.49
CA THR A 204 -3.28 3.05 -1.50
C THR A 204 -3.30 3.92 -2.75
N ALA A 205 -2.12 4.29 -3.29
CA ALA A 205 -2.03 4.99 -4.56
C ALA A 205 -2.62 4.15 -5.71
N MET A 206 -2.30 2.86 -5.80
CA MET A 206 -2.87 1.96 -6.82
C MET A 206 -4.38 1.79 -6.67
N LYS A 207 -4.89 1.73 -5.42
CA LYS A 207 -6.33 1.70 -5.16
C LYS A 207 -7.04 2.86 -5.84
N GLU A 208 -6.51 4.06 -5.67
CA GLU A 208 -7.11 5.27 -6.22
C GLU A 208 -6.93 5.40 -7.74
N ILE A 209 -5.70 5.14 -8.24
CA ILE A 209 -5.37 5.24 -9.67
C ILE A 209 -6.28 4.32 -10.49
N PHE A 210 -6.43 3.07 -10.06
CA PHE A 210 -7.16 2.05 -10.80
C PHE A 210 -8.60 1.87 -10.29
N LYS A 211 -9.08 2.75 -9.40
CA LYS A 211 -10.47 2.79 -8.89
C LYS A 211 -10.91 1.41 -8.34
N VAL A 212 -10.08 0.84 -7.47
CA VAL A 212 -10.33 -0.47 -6.88
C VAL A 212 -11.48 -0.39 -5.89
N GLY A 213 -12.49 -1.22 -6.04
CA GLY A 213 -13.63 -1.29 -5.14
C GLY A 213 -13.20 -1.66 -3.70
N ASP A 214 -13.92 -1.15 -2.70
CA ASP A 214 -13.52 -1.30 -1.29
C ASP A 214 -13.54 -2.76 -0.83
N GLY A 215 -14.46 -3.60 -1.31
CA GLY A 215 -14.55 -5.02 -0.98
C GLY A 215 -13.38 -5.85 -1.52
N ILE A 216 -13.07 -5.71 -2.82
CA ILE A 216 -11.93 -6.41 -3.41
C ILE A 216 -10.61 -5.91 -2.79
N PHE A 217 -10.51 -4.60 -2.48
CA PHE A 217 -9.34 -4.03 -1.81
C PHE A 217 -9.13 -4.64 -0.41
N ALA A 218 -10.19 -4.82 0.37
CA ALA A 218 -10.13 -5.48 1.67
C ALA A 218 -9.55 -6.91 1.55
N SER A 219 -10.04 -7.68 0.56
CA SER A 219 -9.51 -9.02 0.28
C SER A 219 -8.03 -8.97 -0.11
N MET A 220 -7.61 -8.00 -0.92
CA MET A 220 -6.22 -7.86 -1.34
C MET A 220 -5.27 -7.49 -0.19
N ILE A 221 -5.71 -6.69 0.80
CA ILE A 221 -4.93 -6.41 2.01
C ILE A 221 -4.64 -7.71 2.77
N VAL A 222 -5.63 -8.60 2.89
CA VAL A 222 -5.45 -9.87 3.61
C VAL A 222 -4.52 -10.81 2.84
N VAL A 223 -4.69 -10.91 1.51
CA VAL A 223 -3.80 -11.69 0.63
C VAL A 223 -2.36 -11.19 0.76
N ASP A 224 -2.17 -9.87 0.63
CA ASP A 224 -0.86 -9.22 0.78
C ASP A 224 -0.20 -9.59 2.10
N VAL A 225 -0.87 -9.32 3.22
CA VAL A 225 -0.31 -9.53 4.57
C VAL A 225 0.00 -11.00 4.83
N ILE A 226 -0.91 -11.92 4.49
CA ILE A 226 -0.70 -13.35 4.76
C ILE A 226 0.44 -13.90 3.92
N VAL A 227 0.45 -13.65 2.61
CA VAL A 227 1.49 -14.16 1.71
C VAL A 227 2.86 -13.58 2.06
N ALA A 228 2.93 -12.27 2.33
CA ALA A 228 4.17 -11.60 2.72
C ALA A 228 4.73 -12.12 4.05
N ASN A 229 3.87 -12.37 5.06
CA ASN A 229 4.31 -12.91 6.35
C ASN A 229 4.76 -14.37 6.26
N ILE A 230 4.09 -15.20 5.47
CA ILE A 230 4.53 -16.57 5.20
C ILE A 230 5.92 -16.52 4.54
N TRP A 231 6.11 -15.66 3.54
CA TRP A 231 7.40 -15.50 2.88
C TRP A 231 8.49 -14.99 3.84
N MET A 232 8.20 -13.99 4.66
CA MET A 232 9.12 -13.53 5.70
C MET A 232 9.55 -14.67 6.63
N GLY A 233 8.63 -15.54 7.02
CA GLY A 233 8.93 -16.75 7.80
C GLY A 233 9.96 -17.66 7.12
N PHE A 234 9.82 -17.88 5.80
CA PHE A 234 10.81 -18.62 5.01
C PHE A 234 12.18 -17.92 4.98
N LEU A 235 12.21 -16.59 4.86
CA LEU A 235 13.47 -15.83 4.86
C LEU A 235 14.18 -15.88 6.20
N LEU A 236 13.46 -15.77 7.32
CA LEU A 236 14.00 -15.90 8.67
C LEU A 236 14.54 -17.31 8.93
N TYR A 237 13.82 -18.34 8.50
CA TYR A 237 14.33 -19.71 8.53
C TYR A 237 15.56 -19.86 7.65
N GLY A 238 15.53 -19.25 6.46
CA GLY A 238 16.66 -19.23 5.51
C GLY A 238 17.94 -18.68 6.12
N ALA A 239 17.85 -17.65 6.96
CA ALA A 239 19.00 -17.09 7.67
C ALA A 239 19.75 -18.13 8.51
N ASN A 240 19.03 -19.07 9.16
CA ASN A 240 19.63 -20.13 9.95
C ASN A 240 20.36 -21.19 9.12
N ILE A 241 19.95 -21.38 7.86
CA ILE A 241 20.54 -22.35 6.92
C ILE A 241 21.38 -21.68 5.83
N ALA A 242 21.67 -20.39 5.97
CA ALA A 242 22.39 -19.59 4.96
C ALA A 242 23.68 -20.25 4.47
N PRO A 243 24.57 -20.85 5.31
CA PRO A 243 25.80 -21.49 4.79
C PRO A 243 25.53 -22.63 3.82
N ARG A 244 24.42 -23.38 4.01
CA ARG A 244 24.03 -24.48 3.12
C ARG A 244 23.53 -23.95 1.78
N VAL A 245 22.68 -22.90 1.82
CA VAL A 245 22.13 -22.26 0.60
C VAL A 245 23.23 -21.54 -0.16
N ASP A 246 24.13 -20.84 0.52
CA ASP A 246 25.27 -20.15 -0.06
C ASP A 246 26.23 -21.12 -0.79
N LYS A 247 26.45 -22.30 -0.20
CA LYS A 247 27.23 -23.37 -0.88
C LYS A 247 26.53 -23.83 -2.17
N TRP A 248 25.19 -23.98 -2.16
CA TRP A 248 24.41 -24.34 -3.36
C TRP A 248 24.42 -23.24 -4.39
N LEU A 249 24.31 -21.98 -3.97
CA LEU A 249 24.40 -20.79 -4.87
C LEU A 249 25.82 -20.57 -5.38
N LYS A 250 26.84 -21.20 -4.79
CA LYS A 250 28.28 -20.93 -5.00
C LYS A 250 28.59 -19.45 -4.76
N SER A 251 27.99 -18.88 -3.71
CA SER A 251 28.03 -17.44 -3.44
C SER A 251 29.40 -17.00 -2.93
N ASP A 252 29.71 -15.73 -3.22
CA ASP A 252 30.86 -15.04 -2.67
C ASP A 252 30.40 -14.23 -1.45
N THR A 253 30.72 -14.73 -0.26
CA THR A 253 30.30 -14.13 1.01
C THR A 253 31.20 -12.97 1.48
N SER A 254 32.33 -12.70 0.82
CA SER A 254 33.21 -11.56 1.16
C SER A 254 32.48 -10.22 1.08
N ALA A 255 31.54 -10.10 0.13
CA ALA A 255 30.69 -8.92 -0.02
C ALA A 255 29.88 -8.56 1.24
N ILE A 256 29.59 -9.53 2.12
CA ILE A 256 28.87 -9.28 3.38
C ILE A 256 29.79 -8.63 4.41
N GLU A 257 31.05 -9.08 4.50
CA GLU A 257 32.05 -8.51 5.41
C GLU A 257 32.40 -7.07 5.01
N ASP A 258 32.61 -6.82 3.71
CA ASP A 258 32.81 -5.47 3.18
C ASP A 258 31.63 -4.55 3.50
N LEU A 259 30.42 -5.08 3.42
CA LEU A 259 29.20 -4.33 3.73
C LEU A 259 29.10 -3.98 5.21
N LYS A 260 29.42 -4.91 6.14
CA LYS A 260 29.43 -4.65 7.58
C LYS A 260 30.36 -3.48 7.93
N ASN A 261 31.53 -3.43 7.34
CA ASN A 261 32.52 -2.37 7.58
C ASN A 261 32.00 -1.01 7.10
N ARG A 262 31.33 -0.95 5.95
CA ARG A 262 30.76 0.30 5.39
C ARG A 262 29.59 0.86 6.19
N VAL A 263 28.76 -0.01 6.74
CA VAL A 263 27.52 0.39 7.45
C VAL A 263 27.81 0.89 8.87
N SER A 264 28.91 0.44 9.50
CA SER A 264 29.27 0.90 10.84
C SER A 264 29.52 2.42 10.93
N ASP A 265 30.03 3.02 9.84
CA ASP A 265 30.35 4.46 9.77
C ASP A 265 29.12 5.36 9.52
N TYR A 266 28.02 4.80 9.04
CA TYR A 266 26.83 5.55 8.63
C TYR A 266 25.91 5.92 9.80
N ARG A 267 25.83 5.07 10.81
CA ARG A 267 24.85 5.17 11.91
C ARG A 267 25.01 6.41 12.82
N SER A 268 26.18 7.02 12.89
CA SER A 268 26.49 8.06 13.88
C SER A 268 26.08 9.49 13.48
N LYS A 269 25.51 9.71 12.28
CA LYS A 269 25.40 11.05 11.69
C LYS A 269 24.01 11.66 11.55
N ILE A 270 22.89 10.96 11.81
CA ILE A 270 21.61 11.36 11.20
C ILE A 270 20.49 11.78 12.17
N GLU A 271 20.43 11.37 13.44
CA GLU A 271 19.27 11.72 14.29
C GLU A 271 19.45 13.07 15.02
N LYS A 272 18.54 14.03 14.72
CA LYS A 272 18.35 15.26 15.48
C LYS A 272 16.96 15.27 16.12
N ILE A 273 16.83 15.90 17.29
CA ILE A 273 15.52 16.20 17.88
C ILE A 273 14.99 17.44 17.13
N PRO A 274 13.89 17.33 16.35
CA PRO A 274 13.42 18.43 15.53
C PRO A 274 12.81 19.54 16.38
N SER A 275 13.12 20.80 16.06
CA SER A 275 12.45 21.99 16.58
C SER A 275 11.12 22.22 15.87
N THR A 276 10.28 23.13 16.38
CA THR A 276 9.05 23.56 15.69
C THR A 276 9.34 24.08 14.28
N THR A 277 10.41 24.81 14.09
CA THR A 277 10.85 25.32 12.78
C THR A 277 11.17 24.17 11.83
N ASP A 278 11.86 23.14 12.31
CA ASP A 278 12.19 21.96 11.52
C ASP A 278 10.94 21.20 11.06
N ILE A 279 9.94 21.07 11.94
CA ILE A 279 8.65 20.46 11.60
C ILE A 279 7.95 21.27 10.48
N PHE A 280 7.95 22.63 10.58
CA PHE A 280 7.39 23.46 9.51
C PHE A 280 8.15 23.33 8.19
N ILE A 281 9.46 23.15 8.21
CA ILE A 281 10.26 22.87 7.00
C ILE A 281 9.81 21.54 6.36
N VAL A 282 9.67 20.48 7.15
CA VAL A 282 9.16 19.17 6.68
C VAL A 282 7.78 19.31 6.04
N LEU A 283 6.85 19.98 6.75
CA LEU A 283 5.49 20.23 6.25
C LEU A 283 5.50 21.09 4.98
N GLY A 284 6.33 22.14 4.94
CA GLY A 284 6.47 23.02 3.79
C GLY A 284 6.93 22.29 2.54
N ILE A 285 7.89 21.36 2.67
CA ILE A 285 8.36 20.53 1.54
C ILE A 285 7.26 19.55 1.13
N GLY A 286 6.63 18.83 2.08
CA GLY A 286 5.58 17.88 1.80
C GLY A 286 4.40 18.51 1.07
N PHE A 287 3.80 19.56 1.66
CA PHE A 287 2.64 20.24 1.09
C PHE A 287 2.98 21.15 -0.10
N GLY A 288 4.20 21.69 -0.17
CA GLY A 288 4.71 22.36 -1.38
C GLY A 288 4.76 21.39 -2.56
N GLY A 289 5.21 20.15 -2.33
CA GLY A 289 5.16 19.08 -3.33
C GLY A 289 3.72 18.73 -3.73
N VAL A 290 2.78 18.68 -2.78
CA VAL A 290 1.34 18.50 -3.07
C VAL A 290 0.80 19.60 -3.97
N ALA A 291 1.12 20.86 -3.66
CA ALA A 291 0.69 22.01 -4.47
C ALA A 291 1.21 21.91 -5.91
N LEU A 292 2.50 21.57 -6.07
CA LEU A 292 3.09 21.32 -7.39
C LEU A 292 2.41 20.17 -8.13
N ALA A 293 2.05 19.11 -7.40
CA ALA A 293 1.41 17.93 -8.00
C ALA A 293 -0.02 18.22 -8.45
N HIS A 294 -0.81 18.97 -7.67
CA HIS A 294 -2.13 19.42 -8.09
C HIS A 294 -2.04 20.34 -9.31
N TRP A 295 -1.20 21.39 -9.23
CA TRP A 295 -0.99 22.28 -10.36
C TRP A 295 -0.52 21.55 -11.63
N GLY A 296 0.45 20.65 -11.49
CA GLY A 296 0.93 19.83 -12.61
C GLY A 296 -0.16 18.94 -13.21
N SER A 297 -1.01 18.35 -12.37
CA SER A 297 -2.17 17.58 -12.80
C SER A 297 -3.15 18.45 -13.60
N ASP A 298 -3.47 19.66 -13.12
CA ASP A 298 -4.37 20.60 -13.79
C ASP A 298 -3.85 21.03 -15.18
N VAL A 299 -2.53 21.06 -15.36
CA VAL A 299 -1.90 21.36 -16.65
C VAL A 299 -1.86 20.14 -17.57
N ILE A 300 -1.54 18.95 -17.03
CA ILE A 300 -1.30 17.75 -17.85
C ILE A 300 -2.61 17.10 -18.31
N VAL A 301 -3.63 17.04 -17.46
CA VAL A 301 -4.88 16.33 -17.78
C VAL A 301 -5.55 16.88 -19.04
N PRO A 302 -5.70 18.20 -19.26
CA PRO A 302 -6.24 18.73 -20.51
C PRO A 302 -5.42 18.36 -21.76
N LEU A 303 -4.10 18.21 -21.62
CA LEU A 303 -3.23 17.75 -22.72
C LEU A 303 -3.49 16.28 -23.04
N MET A 304 -3.69 15.43 -22.01
CA MET A 304 -4.04 14.03 -22.21
C MET A 304 -5.43 13.87 -22.83
N ASP A 305 -6.38 14.72 -22.44
CA ASP A 305 -7.71 14.75 -23.08
C ASP A 305 -7.64 15.04 -24.58
N GLY A 306 -6.67 15.82 -25.04
CA GLY A 306 -6.42 16.08 -26.47
C GLY A 306 -6.03 14.82 -27.28
N VAL A 307 -5.54 13.78 -26.61
CA VAL A 307 -5.17 12.49 -27.25
C VAL A 307 -6.01 11.32 -26.69
N ARG A 308 -7.18 11.60 -26.14
CA ARG A 308 -8.06 10.63 -25.47
C ARG A 308 -8.31 9.37 -26.30
N SER A 309 -8.70 9.50 -27.58
CA SER A 309 -8.99 8.37 -28.45
C SER A 309 -7.80 7.43 -28.63
N THR A 310 -6.58 7.98 -28.68
CA THR A 310 -5.34 7.19 -28.74
C THR A 310 -5.09 6.45 -27.42
N LEU A 311 -5.29 7.12 -26.28
CA LEU A 311 -5.12 6.51 -24.96
C LEU A 311 -6.14 5.40 -24.72
N GLU A 312 -7.40 5.59 -25.11
CA GLU A 312 -8.45 4.58 -25.03
C GLU A 312 -8.15 3.37 -25.93
N TYR A 313 -7.66 3.60 -27.15
CA TYR A 313 -7.23 2.53 -28.06
C TYR A 313 -6.12 1.65 -27.44
N TYR A 314 -5.12 2.28 -26.80
CA TYR A 314 -4.05 1.55 -26.10
C TYR A 314 -4.41 1.15 -24.66
N ARG A 315 -5.65 1.36 -24.20
CA ARG A 315 -6.13 1.05 -22.84
C ARG A 315 -5.36 1.76 -21.74
N LEU A 316 -4.86 2.95 -21.99
CA LEU A 316 -4.11 3.79 -21.06
C LEU A 316 -5.01 4.84 -20.38
N ASN A 317 -6.25 4.48 -20.05
CA ASN A 317 -7.26 5.37 -19.47
C ASN A 317 -6.84 6.01 -18.14
N SER A 318 -5.94 5.36 -17.41
CA SER A 318 -5.38 5.91 -16.16
C SER A 318 -4.67 7.26 -16.37
N LEU A 319 -4.09 7.49 -17.56
CA LEU A 319 -3.43 8.75 -17.90
C LEU A 319 -4.42 9.94 -18.06
N LEU A 320 -5.71 9.65 -18.19
CA LEU A 320 -6.77 10.67 -18.19
C LEU A 320 -7.20 11.07 -16.77
N SER A 321 -6.72 10.36 -15.75
CA SER A 321 -7.09 10.60 -14.35
C SER A 321 -6.23 11.70 -13.73
N PRO A 322 -6.82 12.78 -13.17
CA PRO A 322 -6.08 13.77 -12.38
C PRO A 322 -5.31 13.12 -11.23
N PHE A 323 -5.89 12.11 -10.61
CA PHE A 323 -5.26 11.44 -9.47
C PHE A 323 -4.00 10.66 -9.86
N PHE A 324 -3.96 10.05 -11.04
CA PHE A 324 -2.77 9.41 -11.57
C PHE A 324 -1.58 10.40 -11.57
N TRP A 325 -1.79 11.59 -12.14
CA TRP A 325 -0.74 12.61 -12.23
C TRP A 325 -0.36 13.17 -10.86
N LEU A 326 -1.34 13.32 -9.97
CA LEU A 326 -1.08 13.73 -8.59
C LEU A 326 -0.07 12.78 -7.91
N ILE A 327 -0.23 11.47 -8.04
CA ILE A 327 0.68 10.46 -7.47
C ILE A 327 2.05 10.46 -8.17
N VAL A 328 2.04 10.43 -9.51
CA VAL A 328 3.29 10.39 -10.30
C VAL A 328 4.14 11.63 -10.03
N ILE A 329 3.54 12.83 -10.04
CA ILE A 329 4.27 14.08 -9.82
C ILE A 329 4.78 14.14 -8.37
N SER A 330 3.96 13.80 -7.36
CA SER A 330 4.39 13.79 -5.96
C SER A 330 5.59 12.86 -5.74
N THR A 331 5.56 11.65 -6.29
CA THR A 331 6.66 10.70 -6.22
C THR A 331 7.91 11.26 -6.92
N THR A 332 7.73 11.83 -8.12
CA THR A 332 8.83 12.42 -8.91
C THR A 332 9.47 13.60 -8.18
N VAL A 333 8.65 14.50 -7.60
CA VAL A 333 9.13 15.66 -6.83
C VAL A 333 9.92 15.19 -5.62
N GLY A 334 9.39 14.25 -4.82
CA GLY A 334 10.10 13.69 -3.67
C GLY A 334 11.43 13.07 -4.08
N LEU A 335 11.44 12.27 -5.15
CA LEU A 335 12.64 11.66 -5.69
C LEU A 335 13.64 12.71 -6.22
N ALA A 336 13.20 13.74 -6.94
CA ALA A 336 14.06 14.81 -7.42
C ALA A 336 14.70 15.59 -6.23
N CYS A 337 13.93 15.86 -5.17
CA CYS A 337 14.43 16.48 -3.96
C CYS A 337 15.50 15.64 -3.25
N SER A 338 15.45 14.31 -3.36
CA SER A 338 16.45 13.42 -2.73
C SER A 338 17.86 13.56 -3.34
N PHE A 339 17.97 14.10 -4.55
CA PHE A 339 19.28 14.43 -5.18
C PHE A 339 19.81 15.80 -4.75
N THR A 340 19.08 16.57 -3.96
CA THR A 340 19.45 17.91 -3.49
C THR A 340 19.81 17.90 -2.01
N ARG A 341 20.18 19.07 -1.46
CA ARG A 341 20.37 19.23 -0.01
C ARG A 341 19.09 19.03 0.81
N LEU A 342 17.92 19.04 0.17
CA LEU A 342 16.65 18.79 0.85
C LEU A 342 16.57 17.39 1.45
N LYS A 343 17.36 16.41 0.98
CA LYS A 343 17.45 15.08 1.60
C LYS A 343 17.88 15.12 3.08
N GLU A 344 18.61 16.19 3.52
CA GLU A 344 19.04 16.35 4.91
C GLU A 344 17.85 16.51 5.88
N VAL A 345 16.69 16.88 5.35
CA VAL A 345 15.41 16.98 6.10
C VAL A 345 14.93 15.61 6.60
N GLU A 346 15.44 14.51 6.04
CA GLU A 346 15.20 13.16 6.58
C GLU A 346 15.69 13.06 8.04
N GLY A 347 16.81 13.69 8.38
CA GLY A 347 17.32 13.80 9.76
C GLY A 347 16.35 14.51 10.73
N LEU A 348 15.41 15.29 10.22
CA LEU A 348 14.35 15.98 10.97
C LEU A 348 13.06 15.14 11.06
N GLY A 349 13.03 13.95 10.49
CA GLY A 349 11.91 13.01 10.57
C GLY A 349 10.90 13.08 9.41
N ALA A 350 11.34 13.44 8.20
CA ALA A 350 10.47 13.52 7.03
C ALA A 350 9.73 12.18 6.77
N SER A 351 10.42 11.05 6.72
CA SER A 351 9.79 9.72 6.57
C SER A 351 8.87 9.35 7.72
N LYS A 352 9.18 9.77 8.96
CA LYS A 352 8.30 9.55 10.11
C LYS A 352 6.98 10.29 9.93
N MET A 353 7.02 11.55 9.48
CA MET A 353 5.83 12.37 9.20
C MET A 353 5.04 11.80 8.02
N GLY A 354 5.70 11.40 6.94
CA GLY A 354 5.08 10.72 5.80
C GLY A 354 4.34 9.45 6.23
N SER A 355 4.94 8.66 7.12
CA SER A 355 4.30 7.46 7.68
C SER A 355 3.05 7.79 8.50
N VAL A 356 3.07 8.85 9.32
CA VAL A 356 1.88 9.29 10.06
C VAL A 356 0.74 9.64 9.10
N PHE A 357 1.02 10.36 8.02
CA PHE A 357 0.01 10.70 7.01
C PHE A 357 -0.61 9.46 6.35
N ILE A 358 0.22 8.45 6.03
CA ILE A 358 -0.27 7.17 5.51
C ILE A 358 -1.15 6.44 6.52
N TYR A 359 -0.78 6.38 7.80
CA TYR A 359 -1.61 5.68 8.79
C TYR A 359 -2.96 6.36 9.00
N ILE A 360 -3.03 7.69 8.93
CA ILE A 360 -4.31 8.41 8.95
C ILE A 360 -5.17 8.02 7.75
N LEU A 361 -4.60 8.02 6.55
CA LEU A 361 -5.31 7.57 5.34
C LEU A 361 -5.77 6.12 5.46
N VAL A 362 -4.90 5.22 5.90
CA VAL A 362 -5.21 3.80 6.12
C VAL A 362 -6.41 3.62 7.04
N ALA A 363 -6.48 4.37 8.14
CA ALA A 363 -7.62 4.32 9.05
C ALA A 363 -8.92 4.80 8.39
N THR A 364 -8.88 5.85 7.55
CA THR A 364 -10.05 6.29 6.79
C THR A 364 -10.50 5.29 5.72
N ILE A 365 -9.56 4.56 5.12
CA ILE A 365 -9.88 3.45 4.21
C ILE A 365 -10.52 2.30 5.00
N GLY A 366 -9.95 1.94 6.14
CA GLY A 366 -10.49 0.89 7.01
C GLY A 366 -11.96 1.15 7.36
N MET A 367 -12.33 2.40 7.65
CA MET A 367 -13.73 2.78 7.88
C MET A 367 -14.65 2.43 6.70
N LYS A 368 -14.14 2.36 5.46
CA LYS A 368 -14.91 2.02 4.25
C LYS A 368 -15.00 0.51 3.99
N MET A 369 -14.19 -0.30 4.67
CA MET A 369 -14.07 -1.73 4.38
C MET A 369 -15.23 -2.52 5.00
N ASN A 370 -15.72 -3.52 4.24
CA ASN A 370 -16.63 -4.55 4.73
C ASN A 370 -15.85 -5.83 5.05
N ILE A 371 -15.73 -6.16 6.33
CA ILE A 371 -14.96 -7.34 6.78
C ILE A 371 -15.54 -8.65 6.24
N ALA A 372 -16.85 -8.74 6.04
CA ALA A 372 -17.50 -9.96 5.54
C ALA A 372 -17.07 -10.31 4.10
N GLU A 373 -16.72 -9.30 3.28
CA GLU A 373 -16.31 -9.51 1.89
C GLU A 373 -14.92 -10.14 1.74
N ILE A 374 -14.08 -10.08 2.79
CA ILE A 374 -12.73 -10.66 2.79
C ILE A 374 -12.73 -12.15 2.45
N PHE A 375 -13.73 -12.87 2.98
CA PHE A 375 -13.82 -14.32 2.83
C PHE A 375 -14.56 -14.76 1.56
N SER A 376 -15.07 -13.83 0.76
CA SER A 376 -15.82 -14.13 -0.46
C SER A 376 -14.94 -14.66 -1.61
N ASN A 377 -13.63 -14.40 -1.60
CA ASN A 377 -12.71 -14.66 -2.72
C ASN A 377 -11.43 -15.39 -2.29
N LEU A 378 -11.55 -16.56 -1.68
CA LEU A 378 -10.38 -17.35 -1.24
C LEU A 378 -9.42 -17.73 -2.38
N GLY A 379 -9.88 -17.78 -3.63
CA GLY A 379 -9.04 -18.02 -4.81
C GLY A 379 -7.96 -16.96 -5.04
N LEU A 380 -8.13 -15.75 -4.51
CA LEU A 380 -7.12 -14.70 -4.60
C LEU A 380 -5.83 -15.04 -3.87
N PHE A 381 -5.90 -15.87 -2.81
CA PHE A 381 -4.70 -16.36 -2.12
C PHE A 381 -3.86 -17.27 -3.00
N ALA A 382 -4.48 -18.03 -3.90
CA ALA A 382 -3.74 -18.84 -4.85
C ALA A 382 -3.00 -17.99 -5.88
N VAL A 383 -3.61 -16.89 -6.35
CA VAL A 383 -2.92 -15.92 -7.21
C VAL A 383 -1.72 -15.31 -6.47
N GLY A 384 -1.92 -14.81 -5.25
CA GLY A 384 -0.84 -14.24 -4.43
C GLY A 384 0.27 -15.24 -4.14
N GLY A 385 -0.08 -16.49 -3.80
CA GLY A 385 0.88 -17.58 -3.56
C GLY A 385 1.69 -17.93 -4.80
N LEU A 386 1.03 -18.11 -5.95
CA LEU A 386 1.70 -18.37 -7.22
C LEU A 386 2.62 -17.20 -7.63
N TRP A 387 2.14 -15.98 -7.46
CA TRP A 387 2.93 -14.77 -7.71
C TRP A 387 4.21 -14.74 -6.87
N MET A 388 4.08 -15.02 -5.57
CA MET A 388 5.24 -15.10 -4.67
C MET A 388 6.21 -16.21 -5.10
N LEU A 389 5.72 -17.37 -5.52
CA LEU A 389 6.58 -18.46 -6.03
C LEU A 389 7.36 -18.04 -7.28
N ILE A 390 6.73 -17.32 -8.21
CA ILE A 390 7.40 -16.79 -9.40
C ILE A 390 8.47 -15.77 -9.01
N HIS A 391 8.14 -14.85 -8.09
CA HIS A 391 9.10 -13.89 -7.54
C HIS A 391 10.32 -14.59 -6.93
N VAL A 392 10.12 -15.59 -6.11
CA VAL A 392 11.19 -16.39 -5.48
C VAL A 392 12.02 -17.12 -6.53
N ALA A 393 11.40 -17.72 -7.54
CA ALA A 393 12.10 -18.39 -8.62
C ALA A 393 13.04 -17.44 -9.37
N ILE A 394 12.55 -16.26 -9.73
CA ILE A 394 13.37 -15.22 -10.40
C ILE A 394 14.55 -14.82 -9.51
N LEU A 395 14.33 -14.58 -8.23
CA LEU A 395 15.38 -14.23 -7.28
C LEU A 395 16.47 -15.30 -7.19
N LEU A 396 16.06 -16.58 -7.05
CA LEU A 396 17.02 -17.69 -6.94
C LEU A 396 17.82 -17.89 -8.23
N VAL A 397 17.19 -17.72 -9.40
CA VAL A 397 17.88 -17.77 -10.70
C VAL A 397 18.92 -16.65 -10.79
N VAL A 398 18.54 -15.40 -10.50
CA VAL A 398 19.46 -14.26 -10.56
C VAL A 398 20.58 -14.43 -9.54
N ALA A 399 20.27 -14.82 -8.29
CA ALA A 399 21.27 -15.06 -7.26
C ALA A 399 22.31 -16.10 -7.69
N LYS A 400 21.85 -17.19 -8.32
CA LYS A 400 22.73 -18.24 -8.85
C LYS A 400 23.66 -17.73 -9.95
N LEU A 401 23.13 -16.90 -10.86
CA LEU A 401 23.89 -16.33 -11.98
C LEU A 401 25.00 -15.38 -11.50
N ILE A 402 24.68 -14.48 -10.56
CA ILE A 402 25.64 -13.49 -10.04
C ILE A 402 26.39 -13.96 -8.79
N ARG A 403 26.18 -15.21 -8.36
CA ARG A 403 26.74 -15.80 -7.13
C ARG A 403 26.51 -14.90 -5.91
N ALA A 404 25.26 -14.39 -5.77
CA ALA A 404 24.88 -13.57 -4.64
C ALA A 404 24.63 -14.44 -3.40
N PRO A 405 25.13 -14.04 -2.22
CA PRO A 405 24.74 -14.66 -0.96
C PRO A 405 23.24 -14.58 -0.67
N LEU A 406 22.72 -15.58 0.05
CA LEU A 406 21.33 -15.63 0.46
C LEU A 406 20.89 -14.35 1.19
N PHE A 407 21.80 -13.71 1.92
CA PHE A 407 21.58 -12.41 2.55
C PHE A 407 20.97 -11.37 1.57
N PHE A 408 21.58 -11.19 0.40
CA PHE A 408 21.08 -10.22 -0.59
C PHE A 408 19.77 -10.67 -1.24
N VAL A 409 19.55 -11.98 -1.39
CA VAL A 409 18.25 -12.52 -1.81
C VAL A 409 17.17 -12.16 -0.80
N ALA A 410 17.42 -12.46 0.47
CA ALA A 410 16.46 -12.26 1.54
C ALA A 410 16.15 -10.78 1.79
N VAL A 411 17.20 -9.96 1.90
CA VAL A 411 17.03 -8.53 2.19
C VAL A 411 16.50 -7.78 0.96
N GLY A 412 16.95 -8.12 -0.25
CA GLY A 412 16.44 -7.55 -1.49
C GLY A 412 14.97 -7.84 -1.71
N SER A 413 14.54 -9.09 -1.45
CA SER A 413 13.12 -9.46 -1.50
C SER A 413 12.32 -8.74 -0.43
N GLN A 414 12.76 -8.78 0.83
CA GLN A 414 12.00 -8.21 1.94
C GLN A 414 11.96 -6.67 1.91
N ALA A 415 12.98 -6.04 1.35
CA ALA A 415 12.99 -4.60 1.11
C ALA A 415 11.88 -4.15 0.16
N ASN A 416 11.52 -5.01 -0.80
CA ASN A 416 10.34 -4.85 -1.65
C ASN A 416 9.07 -5.27 -0.91
N VAL A 417 8.92 -6.57 -0.59
CA VAL A 417 7.65 -7.18 -0.12
C VAL A 417 7.18 -6.65 1.24
N GLY A 418 8.10 -6.41 2.17
CA GLY A 418 7.76 -5.98 3.54
C GLY A 418 8.21 -4.56 3.89
N GLY A 419 8.95 -3.91 2.99
CA GLY A 419 9.40 -2.52 3.13
C GLY A 419 10.26 -2.26 4.37
N ALA A 420 10.27 -0.99 4.80
CA ALA A 420 11.12 -0.52 5.91
C ALA A 420 10.75 -1.12 7.28
N ALA A 421 9.57 -1.70 7.43
CA ALA A 421 9.15 -2.31 8.69
C ALA A 421 9.81 -3.67 8.94
N SER A 422 9.94 -4.50 7.91
CA SER A 422 10.37 -5.90 8.06
C SER A 422 11.74 -6.22 7.45
N ALA A 423 12.21 -5.47 6.46
CA ALA A 423 13.53 -5.68 5.87
C ALA A 423 14.69 -5.58 6.89
N PRO A 424 14.68 -4.63 7.86
CA PRO A 424 15.67 -4.60 8.93
C PRO A 424 15.65 -5.85 9.83
N ILE A 425 14.46 -6.42 10.06
CA ILE A 425 14.28 -7.63 10.87
C ILE A 425 14.95 -8.80 10.18
N VAL A 426 14.68 -8.99 8.87
CA VAL A 426 15.30 -10.05 8.07
C VAL A 426 16.81 -9.83 7.97
N ALA A 427 17.28 -8.61 7.75
CA ALA A 427 18.72 -8.30 7.72
C ALA A 427 19.40 -8.63 9.06
N SER A 428 18.74 -8.31 10.20
CA SER A 428 19.24 -8.58 11.54
C SER A 428 19.35 -10.07 11.85
N ALA A 429 18.51 -10.91 11.24
CA ALA A 429 18.56 -12.36 11.40
C ALA A 429 19.86 -12.96 10.84
N PHE A 430 20.49 -12.33 9.85
CA PHE A 430 21.83 -12.71 9.37
C PHE A 430 22.94 -12.09 10.24
N SER A 431 22.80 -10.81 10.61
CA SER A 431 23.66 -10.11 11.57
C SER A 431 22.98 -8.84 12.05
N PRO A 432 22.94 -8.56 13.37
CA PRO A 432 22.35 -7.33 13.91
C PRO A 432 22.94 -6.05 13.33
N SER A 433 24.22 -6.03 12.96
CA SER A 433 24.90 -4.90 12.34
C SER A 433 24.39 -4.57 10.93
N LEU A 434 23.69 -5.50 10.27
CA LEU A 434 23.17 -5.33 8.91
C LEU A 434 21.73 -4.76 8.85
N ALA A 435 21.07 -4.54 9.99
CA ALA A 435 19.74 -3.95 10.03
C ALA A 435 19.61 -2.66 9.18
N PRO A 436 20.58 -1.71 9.22
CA PRO A 436 20.49 -0.50 8.41
C PRO A 436 20.47 -0.74 6.89
N VAL A 437 21.06 -1.86 6.43
CA VAL A 437 21.01 -2.24 5.00
C VAL A 437 19.57 -2.50 4.56
N GLY A 438 18.79 -3.20 5.40
CA GLY A 438 17.37 -3.43 5.15
C GLY A 438 16.58 -2.12 5.02
N VAL A 439 16.87 -1.14 5.88
CA VAL A 439 16.24 0.18 5.81
C VAL A 439 16.59 0.90 4.50
N LEU A 440 17.87 1.00 4.17
CA LEU A 440 18.35 1.66 2.95
C LEU A 440 17.76 1.07 1.67
N MET A 441 17.69 -0.27 1.61
CA MET A 441 17.09 -0.95 0.45
C MET A 441 15.58 -0.71 0.37
N ALA A 442 14.88 -0.73 1.51
CA ALA A 442 13.43 -0.59 1.54
C ALA A 442 12.95 0.83 1.15
N VAL A 443 13.70 1.87 1.53
CA VAL A 443 13.33 3.26 1.21
C VAL A 443 13.32 3.52 -0.30
N LEU A 444 14.19 2.87 -1.08
CA LEU A 444 14.17 2.94 -2.54
C LEU A 444 12.85 2.36 -3.12
N GLY A 445 12.26 1.40 -2.43
CA GLY A 445 10.97 0.83 -2.79
C GLY A 445 9.84 1.86 -2.92
N TYR A 446 9.87 2.94 -2.16
CA TYR A 446 8.81 3.96 -2.24
C TYR A 446 8.69 4.58 -3.63
N ALA A 447 9.82 4.93 -4.26
CA ALA A 447 9.83 5.45 -5.63
C ALA A 447 9.56 4.33 -6.65
N MET A 448 10.26 3.20 -6.53
CA MET A 448 10.10 2.07 -7.46
C MET A 448 8.68 1.51 -7.42
N GLY A 449 8.01 1.56 -6.26
CA GLY A 449 6.65 1.08 -6.05
C GLY A 449 5.63 1.78 -6.93
N THR A 450 5.69 3.10 -7.04
CA THR A 450 4.77 3.86 -7.90
C THR A 450 4.90 3.42 -9.36
N TYR A 451 6.09 3.46 -9.93
CA TYR A 451 6.30 3.17 -11.35
C TYR A 451 6.17 1.67 -11.65
N GLY A 452 6.77 0.82 -10.82
CA GLY A 452 6.74 -0.63 -10.99
C GLY A 452 5.33 -1.20 -10.88
N ALA A 453 4.53 -0.72 -9.93
CA ALA A 453 3.15 -1.17 -9.77
C ALA A 453 2.24 -0.71 -10.91
N ILE A 454 2.45 0.51 -11.44
CA ILE A 454 1.72 0.98 -12.63
C ILE A 454 2.03 0.08 -13.84
N ILE A 455 3.30 -0.22 -14.09
CA ILE A 455 3.70 -1.12 -15.18
C ILE A 455 3.09 -2.51 -14.99
N CYS A 456 3.18 -3.07 -13.78
CA CYS A 456 2.60 -4.37 -13.44
C CYS A 456 1.08 -4.38 -13.67
N ALA A 457 0.37 -3.32 -13.25
CA ALA A 457 -1.08 -3.18 -13.42
C ALA A 457 -1.48 -3.13 -14.89
N ILE A 458 -0.78 -2.35 -15.73
CA ILE A 458 -1.03 -2.27 -17.18
C ILE A 458 -0.84 -3.66 -17.83
N MET A 459 0.21 -4.39 -17.44
CA MET A 459 0.44 -5.74 -17.92
C MET A 459 -0.66 -6.71 -17.47
N MET A 460 -1.13 -6.63 -16.22
CA MET A 460 -2.23 -7.44 -15.71
C MET A 460 -3.56 -7.08 -16.38
N GLN A 461 -3.81 -5.80 -16.67
CA GLN A 461 -4.97 -5.36 -17.43
C GLN A 461 -5.01 -6.00 -18.83
N ALA A 462 -3.88 -6.01 -19.54
CA ALA A 462 -3.77 -6.66 -20.85
C ALA A 462 -4.06 -8.17 -20.77
N VAL A 463 -3.63 -8.84 -19.71
CA VAL A 463 -3.89 -10.28 -19.45
C VAL A 463 -5.36 -10.53 -19.16
N ALA A 464 -6.03 -9.66 -18.42
CA ALA A 464 -7.44 -9.80 -18.06
C ALA A 464 -8.41 -9.56 -19.23
N GLY A 465 -7.89 -9.18 -20.41
CA GLY A 465 -8.72 -8.87 -21.58
C GLY A 465 -9.39 -7.49 -21.50
N GLY A 466 -8.95 -6.68 -20.53
CA GLY A 466 -9.46 -5.34 -20.23
C GLY A 466 -8.93 -4.26 -21.18
#